data_d7f854438678c40b199a1531af7d7284
#
_entry.id   d7f854438678c40b199a1531af7d7284
#
_cell.length_a   1.000
_cell.length_b   1.000
_cell.length_c   1.000
_cell.angle_alpha   90.00
_cell.angle_beta   90.00
_cell.angle_gamma   90.00
#
_symmetry.space_group_name_H-M   'P 1'
#
loop_
_entity.id
_entity.type
_entity.pdbx_description
1 polymer ?
#
loop_
_entity_poly.entity_id
_entity_poly.type
_entity_poly.pdbx_seq_one_letter_code
_entity_poly.pdbx_strand_id
1 'polypeptide(L)' 'IDVGAKAEIYALMREFAAKGYSIIMISSELPEVIGMSDRVCVFRSGGIVATVEGADINSETIMTNATTGRVEHVA' A
#
# COMPACT_ATOMS: atom_id res chain seq x y z
N ILE A 1 -12.18 5.97 -12.62
CA ILE A 1 -12.71 4.61 -12.52
C ILE A 1 -13.92 4.62 -11.60
N ASP A 2 -14.97 3.94 -12.05
CA ASP A 2 -16.22 3.77 -11.36
C ASP A 2 -16.05 3.01 -10.04
N VAL A 3 -16.75 3.43 -9.00
CA VAL A 3 -16.71 2.81 -7.66
C VAL A 3 -17.12 1.33 -7.72
N GLY A 4 -18.11 0.98 -8.54
CA GLY A 4 -18.52 -0.41 -8.71
C GLY A 4 -17.43 -1.29 -9.31
N ALA A 5 -16.70 -0.78 -10.30
CA ALA A 5 -15.58 -1.49 -10.92
C ALA A 5 -14.44 -1.72 -9.92
N LYS A 6 -14.15 -0.74 -9.08
CA LYS A 6 -13.14 -0.89 -8.02
C LYS A 6 -13.53 -1.96 -7.01
N ALA A 7 -14.78 -2.02 -6.60
CA ALA A 7 -15.26 -3.03 -5.67
C ALA A 7 -15.08 -4.45 -6.23
N GLU A 8 -15.32 -4.64 -7.52
CA GLU A 8 -15.10 -5.92 -8.19
C GLU A 8 -13.62 -6.30 -8.23
N ILE A 9 -12.74 -5.34 -8.49
CA ILE A 9 -11.29 -5.56 -8.50
C ILE A 9 -10.81 -5.97 -7.10
N TYR A 10 -11.27 -5.29 -6.06
CA TYR A 10 -10.90 -5.63 -4.68
C TYR A 10 -11.37 -7.02 -4.29
N ALA A 11 -12.59 -7.41 -4.70
CA ALA A 11 -13.10 -8.74 -4.46
C ALA A 11 -12.24 -9.82 -5.14
N LEU A 12 -11.81 -9.58 -6.38
CA LEU A 12 -10.90 -10.47 -7.10
C LEU A 12 -9.54 -10.58 -6.41
N MET A 13 -9.00 -9.49 -5.93
CA MET A 13 -7.72 -9.48 -5.21
C MET A 13 -7.81 -10.33 -3.95
N ARG A 14 -8.87 -10.20 -3.17
CA ARG A 14 -9.10 -11.01 -1.98
C ARG A 14 -9.24 -12.49 -2.30
N GLU A 15 -9.94 -12.80 -3.37
CA GLU A 15 -10.13 -14.18 -3.85
C GLU A 15 -8.78 -14.81 -4.24
N PHE A 16 -7.96 -14.11 -5.00
CA PHE A 16 -6.62 -14.60 -5.36
C PHE A 16 -5.72 -14.76 -4.14
N ALA A 17 -5.74 -13.80 -3.22
CA ALA A 17 -4.96 -13.89 -2.00
C ALA A 17 -5.38 -15.10 -1.16
N ALA A 18 -6.67 -15.39 -1.07
CA ALA A 18 -7.19 -16.57 -0.36
C ALA A 18 -6.73 -17.88 -1.00
N LYS A 19 -6.42 -17.87 -2.30
CA LYS A 19 -5.88 -19.04 -3.03
C LYS A 19 -4.37 -19.18 -2.92
N GLY A 20 -3.71 -18.30 -2.17
CA GLY A 20 -2.26 -18.35 -1.96
C GLY A 20 -1.43 -17.48 -2.91
N TYR A 21 -2.07 -16.67 -3.74
CA TYR A 21 -1.34 -15.72 -4.60
C TYR A 21 -0.88 -14.51 -3.81
N SER A 22 0.28 -14.01 -4.15
CA SER A 22 0.77 -12.71 -3.67
C SER A 22 0.38 -11.63 -4.67
N ILE A 23 -0.03 -10.47 -4.17
CA ILE A 23 -0.48 -9.36 -5.01
C ILE A 23 0.33 -8.12 -4.66
N ILE A 24 0.85 -7.46 -5.68
CA ILE A 24 1.49 -6.14 -5.54
C ILE A 24 0.55 -5.12 -6.15
N MET A 25 0.12 -4.17 -5.33
CA MET A 25 -0.73 -3.07 -5.75
C MET A 25 0.04 -1.77 -5.69
N ILE A 26 -0.05 -0.98 -6.75
CA ILE A 26 0.56 0.35 -6.80
C ILE A 26 -0.58 1.37 -6.89
N SER A 27 -0.64 2.26 -5.91
CA SER A 27 -1.73 3.23 -5.82
C SER A 27 -1.24 4.52 -5.16
N SER A 28 -1.84 5.63 -5.57
CA SER A 28 -1.68 6.93 -4.92
C SER A 28 -2.89 7.26 -4.02
N GLU A 29 -3.87 6.38 -3.97
CA GLU A 29 -5.09 6.59 -3.18
C GLU A 29 -4.94 5.96 -1.81
N LEU A 30 -4.78 6.79 -0.80
CA LEU A 30 -4.50 6.37 0.56
C LEU A 30 -5.55 5.43 1.16
N PRO A 31 -6.87 5.69 1.02
CA PRO A 31 -7.88 4.76 1.53
C PRO A 31 -7.78 3.36 0.92
N GLU A 32 -7.43 3.26 -0.35
CA GLU A 32 -7.23 2.00 -1.07
C GLU A 32 -6.03 1.24 -0.50
N VAL A 33 -4.92 1.93 -0.34
CA VAL A 33 -3.70 1.36 0.23
C VAL A 33 -3.95 0.84 1.65
N ILE A 34 -4.58 1.63 2.49
CA ILE A 34 -4.88 1.27 3.89
C ILE A 34 -5.84 0.08 3.95
N GLY A 35 -6.88 0.10 3.13
CA GLY A 35 -7.93 -0.92 3.18
C GLY A 35 -7.54 -2.27 2.59
N MET A 36 -6.57 -2.30 1.67
CA MET A 36 -6.28 -3.49 0.88
C MET A 36 -4.93 -4.14 1.20
N SER A 37 -4.06 -3.48 1.95
CA SER A 37 -2.67 -3.93 2.09
C SER A 37 -2.40 -4.60 3.42
N ASP A 38 -1.57 -5.63 3.39
CA ASP A 38 -1.00 -6.27 4.58
C ASP A 38 0.36 -5.65 4.93
N ARG A 39 1.02 -5.11 3.92
CA ARG A 39 2.30 -4.42 4.06
C ARG A 39 2.37 -3.30 3.02
N VAL A 40 2.88 -2.17 3.42
CA VAL A 40 3.00 -0.99 2.54
C VAL A 40 4.45 -0.53 2.47
N CYS A 41 4.94 -0.42 1.23
CA CYS A 41 6.22 0.23 0.96
C CYS A 41 5.94 1.65 0.51
N VAL A 42 6.45 2.62 1.26
CA VAL A 42 6.27 4.04 0.94
C VAL A 42 7.43 4.52 0.10
N PHE A 43 7.13 5.06 -1.07
CA PHE A 43 8.14 5.57 -2.00
C PHE A 43 8.20 7.09 -1.97
N ARG A 44 9.42 7.60 -2.08
CA ARG A 44 9.70 9.02 -2.21
C ARG A 44 11.02 9.20 -2.95
N SER A 45 11.02 10.11 -3.93
CA SER A 45 12.25 10.44 -4.69
C SER A 45 12.95 9.21 -5.27
N GLY A 46 12.17 8.28 -5.79
CA GLY A 46 12.68 7.07 -6.46
C GLY A 46 13.15 5.95 -5.54
N GLY A 47 12.92 6.04 -4.24
CA GLY A 47 13.32 5.00 -3.30
C GLY A 47 12.29 4.71 -2.23
N ILE A 48 12.48 3.61 -1.52
CA ILE A 48 11.63 3.23 -0.39
C ILE A 48 12.11 3.99 0.84
N VAL A 49 11.22 4.75 1.46
CA VAL A 49 11.52 5.52 2.68
C VAL A 49 10.97 4.85 3.93
N ALA A 50 10.03 3.94 3.79
CA ALA A 50 9.48 3.16 4.89
C ALA A 50 8.77 1.91 4.39
N THR A 51 8.77 0.88 5.22
CA THR A 51 7.94 -0.31 5.05
C THR A 51 7.15 -0.47 6.33
N VAL A 52 5.83 -0.48 6.23
CA VAL A 52 4.94 -0.50 7.40
C VAL A 52 3.98 -1.69 7.34
N GLU A 53 3.61 -2.20 8.51
CA GLU A 53 2.73 -3.35 8.68
C GLU A 53 1.78 -3.10 9.85
N GLY A 54 0.69 -3.85 9.88
CA GLY A 54 -0.25 -3.85 11.00
C GLY A 54 -0.82 -2.47 11.30
N ALA A 55 -0.76 -2.06 12.57
CA ALA A 55 -1.31 -0.78 13.02
C ALA A 55 -0.61 0.44 12.43
N ASP A 56 0.61 0.27 11.92
CA ASP A 56 1.36 1.35 11.27
C ASP A 56 0.85 1.66 9.85
N ILE A 57 -0.03 0.81 9.32
CA ILE A 57 -0.73 1.08 8.06
C ILE A 57 -1.88 2.04 8.36
N ASN A 58 -1.55 3.31 8.50
CA ASN A 58 -2.51 4.38 8.77
C ASN A 58 -2.10 5.65 8.03
N SER A 59 -3.04 6.58 7.89
CA SER A 59 -2.83 7.83 7.14
C SER A 59 -1.66 8.62 7.64
N GLU A 60 -1.56 8.80 8.94
CA GLU A 60 -0.53 9.64 9.56
C GLU A 60 0.87 9.09 9.30
N THR A 61 1.08 7.83 9.57
CA THR A 61 2.39 7.18 9.37
C THR A 61 2.80 7.19 7.91
N ILE A 62 1.90 6.83 7.01
CA ILE A 62 2.18 6.78 5.57
C ILE A 62 2.49 8.17 5.05
N MET A 63 1.65 9.16 5.34
CA MET A 63 1.83 10.52 4.83
C MET A 63 3.07 11.21 5.41
N THR A 64 3.37 10.99 6.68
CA THR A 64 4.59 11.53 7.29
C THR A 64 5.83 11.00 6.56
N ASN A 65 5.89 9.70 6.31
CA ASN A 65 7.01 9.11 5.58
C ASN A 65 7.05 9.55 4.12
N ALA A 66 5.90 9.64 3.46
CA ALA A 66 5.82 10.05 2.06
C ALA A 66 6.26 11.50 1.83
N THR A 67 6.11 12.36 2.82
CA THR A 67 6.45 13.79 2.70
C THR A 67 7.81 14.16 3.28
N THR A 68 8.27 13.43 4.30
CA THR A 68 9.49 13.79 5.03
C THR A 68 10.51 12.64 5.15
N GLY A 69 10.14 11.44 4.74
CA GLY A 69 11.00 10.26 4.85
C GLY A 69 12.26 10.37 4.01
N ARG A 70 13.31 9.74 4.45
CA ARG A 70 14.56 9.58 3.69
C ARG A 70 14.63 8.17 3.14
N VAL A 71 15.18 8.03 1.93
CA VAL A 71 15.40 6.71 1.33
C VAL A 71 16.26 5.87 2.25
N GLU A 72 15.82 4.63 2.52
CA GLU A 72 16.58 3.69 3.32
C GLU A 72 17.83 3.25 2.56
N HIS A 73 18.97 3.34 3.23
CA HIS A 73 20.21 2.79 2.68
C HIS A 73 20.29 1.32 3.08
N VAL A 74 20.27 0.47 2.09
CA VAL A 74 20.61 -0.94 2.29
C VAL A 74 22.11 -1.03 2.19
N ALA A 75 22.72 -1.25 3.30
CA ALA A 75 24.16 -1.40 3.38
C ALA A 75 24.61 -2.72 2.72
#